data_c49c200b2fd5ea6d2ea13d58e6ecb9fa
#
_entry.id   c49c200b2fd5ea6d2ea13d58e6ecb9fa
#
_cell.length_a   1.000
_cell.length_b   1.000
_cell.length_c   1.000
_cell.angle_alpha   90.00
_cell.angle_beta   90.00
_cell.angle_gamma   90.00
#
_symmetry.space_group_name_H-M   'P 1'
#
loop_
_entity.id
_entity.type
_entity.pdbx_description
1 polymer ?
#
loop_
_entity_poly.entity_id
_entity_poly.type
_entity_poly.pdbx_seq_one_letter_code
_entity_poly.pdbx_strand_id
1 'polypeptide(L)'
;MSFIADKQTLDDLSLLGKFNPGSVFSLFNQVKTRGAEKLLDDMFLHPLTDADSINSRSATFRYFSHFPFNFPFDGKQLERMEAYLDEGAGASYLLALWTIGRKRIAEMLVKDEAYQLEVSGIYSCIQVLKTCKALLEQLENGKHDKDGPWSRWAELVSDMVRDPRFHDLPANRHSLMEHVAWHHLLTGVFRHRLKTLLELTYEI
;
A
#
# COMPACT_ATOMS: atom_id res chain seq x y z
N MET A 1 -29.91 3.38 -0.93
CA MET A 1 -29.85 4.87 -0.83
C MET A 1 -28.46 5.18 -0.29
N SER A 2 -27.68 6.03 -0.93
CA SER A 2 -26.42 6.51 -0.35
C SER A 2 -26.75 7.61 0.66
N PHE A 3 -26.21 7.52 1.86
CA PHE A 3 -26.27 8.61 2.83
C PHE A 3 -25.25 9.67 2.38
N ILE A 4 -25.73 10.88 2.18
CA ILE A 4 -24.87 12.02 1.85
C ILE A 4 -25.14 13.08 2.92
N ALA A 5 -24.15 13.31 3.79
CA ALA A 5 -24.16 14.44 4.71
C ALA A 5 -23.66 15.68 3.96
N ASP A 6 -24.34 16.81 4.10
CA ASP A 6 -23.82 18.07 3.59
C ASP A 6 -22.66 18.59 4.47
N LYS A 7 -21.86 19.50 3.90
CA LYS A 7 -20.70 20.04 4.59
C LYS A 7 -21.05 20.72 5.91
N GLN A 8 -22.19 21.41 5.94
CA GLN A 8 -22.64 22.14 7.14
C GLN A 8 -22.95 21.15 8.27
N THR A 9 -23.66 20.05 7.98
CA THR A 9 -23.94 18.99 8.93
C THR A 9 -22.66 18.36 9.49
N LEU A 10 -21.67 18.11 8.62
CA LEU A 10 -20.37 17.56 9.05
C LEU A 10 -19.60 18.52 9.97
N ASP A 11 -19.65 19.82 9.66
CA ASP A 11 -19.02 20.88 10.45
C ASP A 11 -19.75 21.09 11.78
N ASP A 12 -21.08 21.16 11.79
CA ASP A 12 -21.92 21.34 12.99
C ASP A 12 -21.76 20.19 13.99
N LEU A 13 -21.62 18.98 13.49
CA LEU A 13 -21.38 17.78 14.32
C LEU A 13 -19.90 17.58 14.69
N SER A 14 -19.01 18.47 14.20
CA SER A 14 -17.57 18.33 14.38
C SER A 14 -17.05 16.92 14.01
N LEU A 15 -17.65 16.32 12.98
CA LEU A 15 -17.31 14.96 12.56
C LEU A 15 -15.94 14.91 11.90
N LEU A 16 -15.66 15.86 11.01
CA LEU A 16 -14.41 15.99 10.28
C LEU A 16 -13.61 17.16 10.84
N GLY A 17 -12.31 17.09 10.68
CA GLY A 17 -11.42 18.17 11.14
C GLY A 17 -10.08 17.58 11.49
N LYS A 18 -9.30 17.27 10.46
CA LYS A 18 -7.94 16.70 10.58
C LYS A 18 -7.05 17.51 11.54
N PHE A 19 -7.28 18.82 11.65
CA PHE A 19 -6.52 19.75 12.48
C PHE A 19 -7.31 20.25 13.70
N ASN A 20 -8.53 19.73 13.92
CA ASN A 20 -9.33 20.07 15.08
C ASN A 20 -9.25 18.93 16.12
N PRO A 21 -8.46 19.08 17.21
CA PRO A 21 -8.30 18.04 18.21
C PRO A 21 -9.60 17.66 18.94
N GLY A 22 -10.69 18.43 18.75
CA GLY A 22 -12.01 18.14 19.30
C GLY A 22 -12.94 17.44 18.30
N SER A 23 -12.50 17.08 17.09
CA SER A 23 -13.34 16.38 16.12
C SER A 23 -13.47 14.90 16.44
N VAL A 24 -14.63 14.31 16.05
CA VAL A 24 -14.84 12.85 16.18
C VAL A 24 -13.76 12.10 15.40
N PHE A 25 -13.40 12.56 14.20
CA PHE A 25 -12.30 12.01 13.41
C PHE A 25 -10.99 11.92 14.19
N SER A 26 -10.63 12.97 14.95
CA SER A 26 -9.38 12.99 15.71
C SER A 26 -9.28 11.94 16.80
N LEU A 27 -10.44 11.49 17.36
CA LEU A 27 -10.49 10.40 18.34
C LEU A 27 -10.14 9.05 17.72
N PHE A 28 -10.50 8.84 16.46
CA PHE A 28 -10.27 7.59 15.74
C PHE A 28 -8.96 7.60 14.94
N ASN A 29 -8.40 8.78 14.65
CA ASN A 29 -7.18 8.90 13.85
C ASN A 29 -5.92 8.49 14.63
N GLN A 30 -5.79 7.18 14.85
CA GLN A 30 -4.60 6.53 15.42
C GLN A 30 -3.76 5.83 14.33
N VAL A 31 -4.09 6.07 13.06
CA VAL A 31 -3.45 5.42 11.92
C VAL A 31 -2.01 5.88 11.74
N LYS A 32 -1.14 4.98 11.26
CA LYS A 32 0.29 5.22 11.11
C LYS A 32 0.70 5.59 9.69
N THR A 33 -0.20 5.44 8.73
CA THR A 33 0.10 5.65 7.32
C THR A 33 -0.87 6.65 6.70
N ARG A 34 -0.38 7.37 5.70
CA ARG A 34 -1.19 8.34 4.96
C ARG A 34 -2.32 7.70 4.16
N GLY A 35 -2.09 6.46 3.66
CA GLY A 35 -3.13 5.70 2.96
C GLY A 35 -4.27 5.29 3.89
N ALA A 36 -3.94 4.78 5.09
CA ALA A 36 -4.95 4.44 6.10
C ALA A 36 -5.69 5.71 6.61
N GLU A 37 -5.02 6.87 6.70
CA GLU A 37 -5.69 8.12 7.04
C GLU A 37 -6.73 8.53 5.97
N LYS A 38 -6.37 8.41 4.68
CA LYS A 38 -7.32 8.65 3.59
C LYS A 38 -8.51 7.68 3.62
N LEU A 39 -8.24 6.39 3.92
CA LEU A 39 -9.28 5.38 4.07
C LEU A 39 -10.20 5.72 5.24
N LEU A 40 -9.66 6.17 6.37
CA LEU A 40 -10.46 6.61 7.51
C LEU A 40 -11.32 7.83 7.17
N ASP A 41 -10.77 8.83 6.48
CA ASP A 41 -11.53 9.98 5.96
C ASP A 41 -12.70 9.52 5.08
N ASP A 42 -12.46 8.58 4.17
CA ASP A 42 -13.49 8.04 3.28
C ASP A 42 -14.59 7.30 4.06
N MET A 43 -14.23 6.55 5.11
CA MET A 43 -15.19 5.88 5.99
C MET A 43 -16.15 6.87 6.69
N PHE A 44 -15.65 8.05 7.07
CA PHE A 44 -16.47 9.09 7.68
C PHE A 44 -17.36 9.83 6.68
N LEU A 45 -16.83 10.06 5.47
CA LEU A 45 -17.56 10.75 4.40
C LEU A 45 -18.63 9.87 3.75
N HIS A 46 -18.37 8.56 3.67
CA HIS A 46 -19.21 7.59 2.99
C HIS A 46 -19.62 6.44 3.94
N PRO A 47 -20.48 6.69 4.93
CA PRO A 47 -20.92 5.65 5.86
C PRO A 47 -21.67 4.53 5.13
N LEU A 48 -21.42 3.29 5.57
CA LEU A 48 -22.10 2.13 5.04
C LEU A 48 -23.58 2.15 5.43
N THR A 49 -24.45 1.69 4.52
CA THR A 49 -25.90 1.71 4.67
C THR A 49 -26.53 0.32 4.70
N ASP A 50 -25.78 -0.72 4.37
CA ASP A 50 -26.24 -2.11 4.42
C ASP A 50 -25.70 -2.84 5.67
N ALA A 51 -26.53 -3.72 6.24
CA ALA A 51 -26.20 -4.40 7.48
C ALA A 51 -25.01 -5.36 7.34
N ASP A 52 -24.87 -6.02 6.20
CA ASP A 52 -23.83 -7.03 5.99
C ASP A 52 -22.44 -6.37 5.94
N SER A 53 -22.31 -5.27 5.21
CA SER A 53 -21.06 -4.49 5.15
C SER A 53 -20.70 -3.87 6.50
N ILE A 54 -21.69 -3.35 7.25
CA ILE A 54 -21.49 -2.80 8.62
C ILE A 54 -20.98 -3.89 9.55
N ASN A 55 -21.64 -5.06 9.54
CA ASN A 55 -21.28 -6.19 10.39
C ASN A 55 -19.90 -6.74 10.03
N SER A 56 -19.58 -6.85 8.74
CA SER A 56 -18.27 -7.27 8.26
C SER A 56 -17.17 -6.33 8.75
N ARG A 57 -17.34 -5.01 8.59
CA ARG A 57 -16.39 -4.01 9.08
C ARG A 57 -16.23 -4.08 10.61
N SER A 58 -17.32 -4.21 11.33
CA SER A 58 -17.31 -4.34 12.80
C SER A 58 -16.60 -5.62 13.25
N ALA A 59 -16.78 -6.72 12.53
CA ALA A 59 -16.07 -7.98 12.77
C ALA A 59 -14.57 -7.84 12.55
N THR A 60 -14.15 -7.12 11.48
CA THR A 60 -12.74 -6.81 11.22
C THR A 60 -12.11 -6.03 12.37
N PHE A 61 -12.71 -4.94 12.82
CA PHE A 61 -12.21 -4.18 13.97
C PHE A 61 -12.13 -5.01 15.24
N ARG A 62 -13.17 -5.83 15.52
CA ARG A 62 -13.18 -6.72 16.67
C ARG A 62 -12.07 -7.76 16.60
N TYR A 63 -11.82 -8.34 15.43
CA TYR A 63 -10.75 -9.30 15.22
C TYR A 63 -9.40 -8.67 15.58
N PHE A 64 -9.05 -7.53 14.98
CA PHE A 64 -7.77 -6.88 15.22
C PHE A 64 -7.63 -6.28 16.63
N SER A 65 -8.73 -5.92 17.31
CA SER A 65 -8.68 -5.46 18.71
C SER A 65 -8.26 -6.56 19.69
N HIS A 66 -8.50 -7.82 19.35
CA HIS A 66 -8.10 -8.98 20.17
C HIS A 66 -6.78 -9.59 19.71
N PHE A 67 -6.28 -9.16 18.59
CA PHE A 67 -5.05 -9.68 18.01
C PHE A 67 -3.90 -8.71 18.29
N PRO A 68 -2.88 -9.11 19.09
CA PRO A 68 -1.74 -8.25 19.37
C PRO A 68 -0.88 -8.12 18.11
N PHE A 69 -1.29 -7.28 17.20
CA PHE A 69 -0.65 -7.04 15.92
C PHE A 69 0.21 -5.79 15.98
N ASN A 70 1.49 -5.95 15.72
CA ASN A 70 2.35 -4.82 15.50
C ASN A 70 2.49 -4.62 13.98
N PHE A 71 1.91 -3.54 13.47
CA PHE A 71 1.96 -3.18 12.05
C PHE A 71 3.43 -3.07 11.59
N PRO A 72 3.93 -3.99 10.75
CA PRO A 72 5.36 -4.11 10.48
C PRO A 72 5.86 -3.18 9.37
N PHE A 73 4.97 -2.41 8.74
CA PHE A 73 5.29 -1.60 7.59
C PHE A 73 5.76 -0.20 7.99
N ASP A 74 6.80 0.30 7.32
CA ASP A 74 7.20 1.71 7.40
C ASP A 74 6.31 2.56 6.48
N GLY A 75 5.60 3.53 7.05
CA GLY A 75 4.70 4.42 6.31
C GLY A 75 5.40 5.14 5.15
N LYS A 76 6.66 5.56 5.33
CA LYS A 76 7.44 6.20 4.27
C LYS A 76 7.77 5.25 3.11
N GLN A 77 7.95 3.96 3.39
CA GLN A 77 8.16 2.97 2.33
C GLN A 77 6.88 2.73 1.53
N LEU A 78 5.73 2.66 2.22
CA LEU A 78 4.42 2.54 1.56
C LEU A 78 4.13 3.77 0.67
N GLU A 79 4.37 4.98 1.18
CA GLU A 79 4.19 6.22 0.41
C GLU A 79 5.09 6.28 -0.85
N ARG A 80 6.36 5.87 -0.73
CA ARG A 80 7.29 5.81 -1.88
C ARG A 80 6.86 4.76 -2.90
N MET A 81 6.38 3.60 -2.43
CA MET A 81 5.83 2.57 -3.31
C MET A 81 4.59 3.08 -4.03
N GLU A 82 3.65 3.74 -3.34
CA GLU A 82 2.46 4.34 -3.91
C GLU A 82 2.82 5.35 -5.00
N ALA A 83 3.67 6.33 -4.68
CA ALA A 83 4.13 7.34 -5.62
C ALA A 83 4.81 6.73 -6.86
N TYR A 84 5.69 5.74 -6.66
CA TYR A 84 6.37 5.04 -7.74
C TYR A 84 5.40 4.30 -8.66
N LEU A 85 4.41 3.62 -8.09
CA LEU A 85 3.40 2.90 -8.87
C LEU A 85 2.42 3.86 -9.59
N ASP A 86 2.22 5.07 -9.08
CA ASP A 86 1.39 6.08 -9.71
C ASP A 86 2.07 6.72 -10.93
N GLU A 87 3.35 7.03 -10.83
CA GLU A 87 4.15 7.58 -11.93
C GLU A 87 4.41 6.56 -13.04
N GLY A 88 4.54 5.28 -12.70
CA GLY A 88 4.88 4.21 -13.65
C GLY A 88 3.75 3.94 -14.63
N ALA A 89 3.82 4.46 -15.84
CA ALA A 89 3.00 3.99 -16.95
C ALA A 89 3.55 2.65 -17.44
N GLY A 90 2.72 1.58 -17.41
CA GLY A 90 3.07 0.24 -17.87
C GLY A 90 3.70 0.26 -19.27
N ALA A 91 5.00 0.26 -19.31
CA ALA A 91 5.77 0.43 -20.51
C ALA A 91 6.31 -0.93 -20.99
N SER A 92 6.47 -1.08 -22.29
CA SER A 92 7.26 -2.17 -22.85
C SER A 92 8.68 -2.13 -22.26
N TYR A 93 9.34 -3.29 -22.22
CA TYR A 93 10.72 -3.38 -21.71
C TYR A 93 11.68 -2.39 -22.39
N LEU A 94 11.51 -2.16 -23.69
CA LEU A 94 12.30 -1.19 -24.45
C LEU A 94 12.07 0.25 -23.99
N LEU A 95 10.83 0.60 -23.67
CA LEU A 95 10.51 1.92 -23.15
C LEU A 95 11.04 2.10 -21.71
N ALA A 96 10.99 1.06 -20.88
CA ALA A 96 11.61 1.04 -19.56
C ALA A 96 13.14 1.25 -19.66
N LEU A 97 13.80 0.55 -20.57
CA LEU A 97 15.25 0.71 -20.84
C LEU A 97 15.60 2.14 -21.24
N TRP A 98 14.82 2.72 -22.16
CA TRP A 98 15.00 4.11 -22.59
C TRP A 98 14.80 5.10 -21.43
N THR A 99 13.72 4.95 -20.67
CA THR A 99 13.36 5.87 -19.58
C THR A 99 14.41 5.85 -18.46
N ILE A 100 14.79 4.67 -17.99
CA ILE A 100 15.79 4.53 -16.92
C ILE A 100 17.18 4.90 -17.41
N GLY A 101 17.55 4.51 -18.63
CA GLY A 101 18.81 4.87 -19.22
C GLY A 101 18.98 6.38 -19.34
N ARG A 102 17.95 7.10 -19.82
CA ARG A 102 17.94 8.56 -19.88
C ARG A 102 18.07 9.22 -18.51
N LYS A 103 17.31 8.74 -17.50
CA LYS A 103 17.39 9.26 -16.12
C LYS A 103 18.80 9.08 -15.55
N ARG A 104 19.43 7.92 -15.78
CA ARG A 104 20.80 7.66 -15.31
C ARG A 104 21.83 8.55 -15.98
N ILE A 105 21.69 8.80 -17.29
CA ILE A 105 22.59 9.74 -18.01
C ILE A 105 22.38 11.16 -17.47
N ALA A 106 21.15 11.59 -17.24
CA ALA A 106 20.86 12.90 -16.66
C ALA A 106 21.43 13.05 -15.23
N GLU A 107 21.35 12.02 -14.39
CA GLU A 107 22.00 12.02 -13.08
C GLU A 107 23.52 12.23 -13.17
N MET A 108 24.18 11.56 -14.13
CA MET A 108 25.63 11.67 -14.33
C MET A 108 26.08 13.05 -14.86
N LEU A 109 25.24 13.70 -15.69
CA LEU A 109 25.58 14.95 -16.34
C LEU A 109 25.13 16.19 -15.58
N VAL A 110 23.94 16.15 -14.94
CA VAL A 110 23.25 17.32 -14.36
C VAL A 110 22.92 17.11 -12.89
N LYS A 111 23.31 15.98 -12.27
CA LYS A 111 22.93 15.57 -10.92
C LYS A 111 21.39 15.55 -10.72
N ASP A 112 20.67 15.07 -11.70
CA ASP A 112 19.21 14.92 -11.64
C ASP A 112 18.84 13.82 -10.63
N GLU A 113 17.99 14.14 -9.68
CA GLU A 113 17.54 13.21 -8.62
C GLU A 113 16.52 12.18 -9.13
N ALA A 114 16.01 12.33 -10.36
CA ALA A 114 14.96 11.47 -10.91
C ALA A 114 15.36 9.97 -10.95
N TYR A 115 16.64 9.67 -11.19
CA TYR A 115 17.12 8.29 -11.14
C TYR A 115 17.14 7.74 -9.71
N GLN A 116 17.51 8.55 -8.73
CA GLN A 116 17.53 8.14 -7.32
C GLN A 116 16.12 7.90 -6.79
N LEU A 117 15.14 8.70 -7.21
CA LEU A 117 13.73 8.48 -6.90
C LEU A 117 13.22 7.17 -7.48
N GLU A 118 13.57 6.87 -8.73
CA GLU A 118 13.25 5.59 -9.40
C GLU A 118 13.81 4.39 -8.62
N VAL A 119 15.10 4.42 -8.30
CA VAL A 119 15.78 3.38 -7.54
C VAL A 119 15.15 3.23 -6.14
N SER A 120 14.83 4.34 -5.48
CA SER A 120 14.18 4.35 -4.18
C SER A 120 12.78 3.74 -4.23
N GLY A 121 12.02 4.00 -5.29
CA GLY A 121 10.69 3.42 -5.53
C GLY A 121 10.76 1.90 -5.71
N ILE A 122 11.64 1.43 -6.58
CA ILE A 122 11.87 -0.02 -6.79
C ILE A 122 12.26 -0.69 -5.47
N TYR A 123 13.21 -0.10 -4.73
CA TYR A 123 13.65 -0.63 -3.46
C TYR A 123 12.51 -0.69 -2.43
N SER A 124 11.66 0.33 -2.36
CA SER A 124 10.51 0.38 -1.47
C SER A 124 9.51 -0.73 -1.80
N CYS A 125 9.20 -0.97 -3.08
CA CYS A 125 8.37 -2.09 -3.51
C CYS A 125 8.93 -3.44 -3.04
N ILE A 126 10.24 -3.66 -3.23
CA ILE A 126 10.90 -4.90 -2.82
C ILE A 126 10.85 -5.09 -1.30
N GLN A 127 11.10 -4.02 -0.52
CA GLN A 127 11.06 -4.11 0.94
C GLN A 127 9.65 -4.38 1.46
N VAL A 128 8.64 -3.70 0.91
CA VAL A 128 7.24 -3.96 1.26
C VAL A 128 6.86 -5.42 0.96
N LEU A 129 7.24 -5.95 -0.20
CA LEU A 129 6.98 -7.35 -0.55
C LEU A 129 7.67 -8.34 0.40
N LYS A 130 8.92 -8.05 0.82
CA LYS A 130 9.62 -8.87 1.84
C LYS A 130 8.89 -8.83 3.18
N THR A 131 8.42 -7.66 3.59
CA THR A 131 7.64 -7.50 4.82
C THR A 131 6.32 -8.25 4.73
N CYS A 132 5.62 -8.18 3.59
CA CYS A 132 4.41 -8.95 3.34
C CYS A 132 4.65 -10.46 3.45
N LYS A 133 5.73 -10.96 2.85
CA LYS A 133 6.11 -12.37 2.93
C LYS A 133 6.37 -12.79 4.38
N ALA A 134 7.16 -12.03 5.13
CA ALA A 134 7.46 -12.33 6.52
C ALA A 134 6.20 -12.31 7.40
N LEU A 135 5.30 -11.36 7.17
CA LEU A 135 4.02 -11.29 7.85
C LEU A 135 3.12 -12.49 7.52
N LEU A 136 3.05 -12.87 6.24
CA LEU A 136 2.29 -14.05 5.82
C LEU A 136 2.80 -15.32 6.52
N GLU A 137 4.12 -15.52 6.58
CA GLU A 137 4.74 -16.64 7.28
C GLU A 137 4.43 -16.63 8.80
N GLN A 138 4.37 -15.45 9.42
CA GLN A 138 3.96 -15.32 10.83
C GLN A 138 2.48 -15.69 11.04
N LEU A 139 1.61 -15.25 10.15
CA LEU A 139 0.17 -15.54 10.19
C LEU A 139 -0.11 -17.03 9.94
N GLU A 140 0.60 -17.66 9.02
CA GLU A 140 0.45 -19.10 8.74
C GLU A 140 0.95 -19.97 9.89
N ASN A 141 2.02 -19.55 10.58
CA ASN A 141 2.58 -20.26 11.74
C ASN A 141 1.78 -20.03 13.03
N GLY A 142 1.09 -18.91 13.14
CA GLY A 142 0.23 -18.60 14.25
C GLY A 142 -1.16 -19.16 14.02
N LYS A 143 -1.72 -20.11 14.63
CA LYS A 143 -3.07 -20.71 14.51
C LYS A 143 -4.22 -19.72 14.23
N HIS A 144 -4.02 -18.85 13.21
CA HIS A 144 -4.98 -17.83 12.84
C HIS A 144 -6.00 -18.38 11.87
N ASP A 145 -7.23 -17.93 12.02
CA ASP A 145 -8.34 -18.34 11.16
C ASP A 145 -8.03 -17.95 9.70
N LYS A 146 -7.99 -18.94 8.81
CA LYS A 146 -7.71 -18.70 7.38
C LYS A 146 -8.79 -17.89 6.69
N ASP A 147 -9.99 -17.87 7.28
CA ASP A 147 -11.15 -17.14 6.76
C ASP A 147 -11.30 -15.76 7.44
N GLY A 148 -10.28 -15.29 8.14
CA GLY A 148 -10.27 -13.99 8.81
C GLY A 148 -10.25 -12.78 7.86
N PRO A 149 -10.39 -11.56 8.37
CA PRO A 149 -10.46 -10.33 7.58
C PRO A 149 -9.25 -10.09 6.67
N TRP A 150 -8.11 -10.69 7.01
CA TRP A 150 -6.87 -10.60 6.25
C TRP A 150 -6.73 -11.66 5.14
N SER A 151 -7.74 -12.53 4.95
CA SER A 151 -7.69 -13.65 3.98
C SER A 151 -7.41 -13.18 2.54
N ARG A 152 -8.08 -12.12 2.07
CA ARG A 152 -7.85 -11.54 0.74
C ARG A 152 -6.43 -11.03 0.56
N TRP A 153 -5.89 -10.37 1.59
CA TRP A 153 -4.52 -9.89 1.60
C TRP A 153 -3.54 -11.06 1.55
N ALA A 154 -3.76 -12.08 2.37
CA ALA A 154 -2.91 -13.28 2.43
C ALA A 154 -2.93 -14.07 1.11
N GLU A 155 -4.09 -14.23 0.49
CA GLU A 155 -4.22 -14.87 -0.82
C GLU A 155 -3.42 -14.12 -1.89
N LEU A 156 -3.58 -12.80 -1.97
CA LEU A 156 -2.85 -11.98 -2.93
C LEU A 156 -1.33 -12.05 -2.72
N VAL A 157 -0.85 -11.96 -1.46
CA VAL A 157 0.57 -12.10 -1.13
C VAL A 157 1.07 -13.49 -1.49
N SER A 158 0.33 -14.55 -1.14
CA SER A 158 0.69 -15.94 -1.46
C SER A 158 0.83 -16.15 -2.98
N ASP A 159 -0.09 -15.62 -3.76
CA ASP A 159 -0.04 -15.69 -5.22
C ASP A 159 1.17 -14.95 -5.81
N MET A 160 1.50 -13.79 -5.24
CA MET A 160 2.66 -13.02 -5.68
C MET A 160 3.97 -13.70 -5.29
N VAL A 161 4.07 -14.24 -4.06
CA VAL A 161 5.27 -14.93 -3.56
C VAL A 161 5.53 -16.24 -4.32
N ARG A 162 4.49 -16.92 -4.80
CA ARG A 162 4.62 -18.13 -5.62
C ARG A 162 5.12 -17.86 -7.04
N ASP A 163 5.06 -16.62 -7.50
CA ASP A 163 5.56 -16.29 -8.83
C ASP A 163 7.09 -16.43 -8.86
N PRO A 164 7.66 -17.27 -9.75
CA PRO A 164 9.11 -17.51 -9.80
C PRO A 164 9.95 -16.24 -9.95
N ARG A 165 9.37 -15.18 -10.53
CA ARG A 165 10.04 -13.89 -10.73
C ARG A 165 10.29 -13.12 -9.43
N PHE A 166 9.60 -13.47 -8.35
CA PHE A 166 9.85 -12.89 -7.02
C PHE A 166 10.70 -13.77 -6.11
N HIS A 167 11.07 -14.98 -6.56
CA HIS A 167 11.83 -15.94 -5.74
C HIS A 167 13.22 -15.41 -5.37
N ASP A 168 13.86 -14.69 -6.27
CA ASP A 168 15.19 -14.11 -6.08
C ASP A 168 15.10 -12.61 -5.80
N LEU A 169 14.29 -12.22 -4.80
CA LEU A 169 14.21 -10.82 -4.36
C LEU A 169 15.61 -10.34 -3.95
N PRO A 170 16.18 -9.41 -4.69
CA PRO A 170 17.57 -9.02 -4.48
C PRO A 170 17.79 -8.36 -3.13
N ALA A 171 18.91 -8.68 -2.51
CA ALA A 171 19.27 -8.17 -1.18
C ALA A 171 19.97 -6.81 -1.25
N ASN A 172 20.63 -6.47 -2.34
CA ASN A 172 21.55 -5.33 -2.47
C ASN A 172 21.52 -4.67 -3.85
N ARG A 173 22.38 -3.63 -4.05
CA ARG A 173 22.49 -2.77 -5.23
C ARG A 173 22.52 -3.57 -6.53
N HIS A 174 21.65 -3.16 -7.47
CA HIS A 174 21.47 -3.81 -8.75
C HIS A 174 22.22 -3.11 -9.87
N SER A 175 22.56 -3.88 -10.90
CA SER A 175 23.03 -3.34 -12.18
C SER A 175 21.90 -2.53 -12.86
N LEU A 176 22.24 -1.69 -13.83
CA LEU A 176 21.26 -0.94 -14.63
C LEU A 176 20.23 -1.88 -15.27
N MET A 177 20.69 -3.03 -15.78
CA MET A 177 19.80 -4.00 -16.43
C MET A 177 18.81 -4.64 -15.46
N GLU A 178 19.24 -4.90 -14.23
CA GLU A 178 18.35 -5.37 -13.17
C GLU A 178 17.32 -4.31 -12.78
N HIS A 179 17.70 -3.03 -12.68
CA HIS A 179 16.75 -1.95 -12.45
C HIS A 179 15.70 -1.86 -13.56
N VAL A 180 16.10 -1.98 -14.82
CA VAL A 180 15.16 -1.98 -15.95
C VAL A 180 14.21 -3.17 -15.88
N ALA A 181 14.73 -4.36 -15.58
CA ALA A 181 13.91 -5.57 -15.44
C ALA A 181 12.91 -5.44 -14.27
N TRP A 182 13.35 -4.94 -13.13
CA TRP A 182 12.48 -4.68 -11.98
C TRP A 182 11.44 -3.60 -12.28
N HIS A 183 11.84 -2.48 -12.88
CA HIS A 183 10.90 -1.45 -13.28
C HIS A 183 9.81 -2.00 -14.19
N HIS A 184 10.19 -2.72 -15.25
CA HIS A 184 9.23 -3.34 -16.16
C HIS A 184 8.29 -4.34 -15.45
N LEU A 185 8.84 -5.15 -14.54
CA LEU A 185 8.07 -6.11 -13.77
C LEU A 185 7.08 -5.42 -12.82
N LEU A 186 7.53 -4.45 -12.02
CA LEU A 186 6.73 -3.79 -11.00
C LEU A 186 5.68 -2.84 -11.59
N THR A 187 6.04 -2.05 -12.62
CA THR A 187 5.14 -1.05 -13.23
C THR A 187 4.31 -1.60 -14.38
N GLY A 188 4.74 -2.67 -15.03
CA GLY A 188 4.04 -3.33 -16.12
C GLY A 188 3.21 -4.51 -15.64
N VAL A 189 3.89 -5.60 -15.31
CA VAL A 189 3.23 -6.89 -15.07
C VAL A 189 2.46 -6.94 -13.75
N PHE A 190 3.04 -6.40 -12.67
CA PHE A 190 2.48 -6.52 -11.31
C PHE A 190 1.83 -5.24 -10.79
N ARG A 191 1.83 -4.16 -11.54
CA ARG A 191 1.34 -2.86 -11.08
C ARG A 191 -0.04 -2.93 -10.43
N HIS A 192 -0.99 -3.55 -11.10
CA HIS A 192 -2.35 -3.65 -10.57
C HIS A 192 -2.39 -4.46 -9.27
N ARG A 193 -1.71 -5.61 -9.21
CA ARG A 193 -1.64 -6.43 -8.00
C ARG A 193 -0.95 -5.69 -6.85
N LEU A 194 0.10 -4.93 -7.12
CA LEU A 194 0.80 -4.12 -6.12
C LEU A 194 -0.06 -2.97 -5.60
N LYS A 195 -0.86 -2.32 -6.43
CA LYS A 195 -1.83 -1.31 -6.00
C LYS A 195 -2.91 -1.91 -5.11
N THR A 196 -3.50 -3.02 -5.54
CA THR A 196 -4.48 -3.75 -4.71
C THR A 196 -3.86 -4.22 -3.38
N LEU A 197 -2.59 -4.66 -3.40
CA LEU A 197 -1.88 -5.02 -2.18
C LEU A 197 -1.72 -3.83 -1.22
N LEU A 198 -1.39 -2.63 -1.74
CA LEU A 198 -1.32 -1.41 -0.93
C LEU A 198 -2.67 -1.08 -0.31
N GLU A 199 -3.74 -1.08 -1.10
CA GLU A 199 -5.11 -0.83 -0.62
C GLU A 199 -5.47 -1.80 0.53
N LEU A 200 -5.30 -3.10 0.32
CA LEU A 200 -5.55 -4.12 1.35
C LEU A 200 -4.62 -3.98 2.57
N THR A 201 -3.39 -3.49 2.38
CA THR A 201 -2.45 -3.25 3.51
C THR A 201 -2.88 -2.04 4.34
N TYR A 202 -3.55 -1.06 3.75
CA TYR A 202 -4.13 0.07 4.48
C TYR A 202 -5.41 -0.30 5.25
N GLU A 203 -6.11 -1.35 4.82
CA GLU A 203 -7.32 -1.88 5.49
C GLU A 203 -6.99 -2.71 6.76
N ILE A 204 -5.76 -3.22 6.89
CA ILE A 204 -5.26 -3.97 8.06
C ILE A 204 -4.74 -2.99 9.12
#